data_5f057f43a0313eac29bd5c67fc5e3f44
#
_entry.id   5f057f43a0313eac29bd5c67fc5e3f44
#
_cell.length_a   1.000
_cell.length_b   1.000
_cell.length_c   1.000
_cell.angle_alpha   90.00
_cell.angle_beta   90.00
_cell.angle_gamma   90.00
#
_symmetry.space_group_name_H-M   'P 1'
#
loop_
_entity.id
_entity.type
_entity.pdbx_description
1 polymer ?
#
loop_
_entity_poly.entity_id
_entity_poly.type
_entity_poly.pdbx_seq_one_letter_code
_entity_poly.pdbx_strand_id
1 'polypeptide(L)'
;MKSADSPTSQSEEPSLPLVRQSHNPSPSPSSQLLLPSMLLDMTSLKLMHHYSLVTSTTLQHNPSALFVHQFVIPGMAFREPPIMHALFALTSIHLHSLYHPLGIADQDYLSLARRHKNEALTLSLAPNYVPLSPDSRMLARNFLIVYKLAEYLGVSDGPPAIFSLIDTVRDALRNQDHFYRDEQLQPLNWPFSSTKIVPTEAEEEAFASSSSASTSSPPIPRMFPPFLKQLHLPSAPYPDPEELLDPEVSAVYKQCISALRDSWYICQYHPGTGLSGTAAWIIRMTDRFRTLLVVERRPRALVVLYYYCVMLELLDPQHNWWVRRQKECLLWISMMLPGKWMEVISMENSKSVDVWLNEGTTSWEV
;
A
#
# COMPACT_ATOMS: atom_id res chain seq x y z
N MET A 1 18.89 -83.92 45.96
CA MET A 1 18.48 -85.19 45.28
C MET A 1 18.50 -84.97 43.78
N LYS A 2 19.43 -85.76 43.20
CA LYS A 2 19.46 -86.31 41.83
C LYS A 2 19.29 -85.29 40.67
N SER A 3 20.35 -85.02 39.98
CA SER A 3 21.08 -85.82 38.94
C SER A 3 20.50 -85.62 37.61
N ALA A 4 21.25 -85.08 36.72
CA ALA A 4 22.11 -85.65 35.66
C ALA A 4 21.31 -85.59 34.34
N ASP A 5 21.71 -85.41 33.12
CA ASP A 5 23.06 -85.51 32.52
C ASP A 5 22.96 -84.87 31.13
N SER A 6 24.06 -84.35 30.62
CA SER A 6 24.29 -84.13 29.17
C SER A 6 24.52 -85.49 28.46
N PRO A 7 24.49 -85.57 27.11
CA PRO A 7 25.64 -85.22 26.29
C PRO A 7 25.39 -84.79 24.82
N THR A 8 26.25 -83.99 24.31
CA THR A 8 27.06 -83.96 23.05
C THR A 8 26.64 -84.80 21.85
N SER A 9 26.62 -84.25 20.65
CA SER A 9 27.38 -84.60 19.42
C SER A 9 26.92 -83.74 18.24
N GLN A 10 27.75 -83.02 17.71
CA GLN A 10 28.58 -83.06 16.49
C GLN A 10 27.85 -83.29 15.16
N SER A 11 28.16 -82.29 14.26
CA SER A 11 28.52 -82.39 12.83
C SER A 11 27.38 -82.49 11.82
N GLU A 12 27.29 -81.58 10.94
CA GLU A 12 27.88 -81.56 9.58
C GLU A 12 27.23 -80.45 8.73
N GLU A 13 28.05 -79.62 8.12
CA GLU A 13 27.69 -78.83 6.96
C GLU A 13 27.44 -79.72 5.74
N PRO A 14 26.59 -79.34 4.78
CA PRO A 14 27.18 -79.02 3.51
C PRO A 14 26.54 -77.81 2.77
N SER A 15 27.43 -77.08 2.14
CA SER A 15 27.44 -76.21 0.98
C SER A 15 26.24 -76.11 0.08
N LEU A 16 25.75 -74.85 -0.18
CA LEU A 16 25.35 -74.11 -1.39
C LEU A 16 24.61 -74.80 -2.55
N PRO A 17 23.66 -74.09 -3.23
CA PRO A 17 24.10 -73.13 -4.23
C PRO A 17 23.34 -71.80 -4.29
N LEU A 18 24.03 -70.77 -4.77
CA LEU A 18 23.57 -69.48 -5.22
C LEU A 18 22.43 -69.58 -6.24
N VAL A 19 21.26 -68.96 -5.96
CA VAL A 19 20.34 -68.50 -6.99
C VAL A 19 20.16 -67.01 -6.84
N ARG A 20 20.80 -66.29 -7.76
CA ARG A 20 20.50 -64.87 -8.02
C ARG A 20 19.07 -64.76 -8.51
N GLN A 21 18.19 -64.17 -7.73
CA GLN A 21 16.97 -63.57 -8.26
C GLN A 21 17.02 -62.08 -7.95
N SER A 22 17.30 -61.36 -9.02
CA SER A 22 17.12 -59.93 -9.09
C SER A 22 15.61 -59.60 -9.07
N HIS A 23 15.09 -59.24 -7.92
CA HIS A 23 13.83 -58.52 -7.84
C HIS A 23 14.16 -57.06 -7.66
N ASN A 24 14.07 -56.28 -8.78
CA ASN A 24 13.87 -54.86 -8.72
C ASN A 24 12.49 -54.61 -8.06
N PRO A 25 12.40 -53.96 -6.91
CA PRO A 25 11.15 -53.40 -6.48
C PRO A 25 10.88 -52.18 -7.36
N SER A 26 9.86 -52.26 -8.22
CA SER A 26 9.24 -51.10 -8.83
C SER A 26 8.93 -50.10 -7.74
N PRO A 27 9.31 -48.83 -7.89
CA PRO A 27 8.87 -47.80 -6.94
C PRO A 27 7.35 -47.64 -7.12
N SER A 28 6.59 -48.02 -6.13
CA SER A 28 5.21 -47.60 -5.97
C SER A 28 5.18 -46.08 -6.09
N PRO A 29 4.23 -45.48 -6.82
CA PRO A 29 4.03 -44.06 -6.78
C PRO A 29 3.41 -43.71 -5.43
N SER A 30 4.25 -43.61 -4.40
CA SER A 30 3.88 -42.86 -3.21
C SER A 30 3.61 -41.46 -3.70
N SER A 31 2.34 -41.10 -3.72
CA SER A 31 1.88 -39.74 -3.84
C SER A 31 2.48 -38.92 -2.72
N GLN A 32 3.72 -38.55 -2.91
CA GLN A 32 4.28 -37.42 -2.18
C GLN A 32 3.48 -36.23 -2.66
N LEU A 33 2.44 -35.90 -1.89
CA LEU A 33 2.01 -34.52 -1.75
C LEU A 33 3.27 -33.74 -1.38
N LEU A 34 4.01 -33.32 -2.40
CA LEU A 34 4.98 -32.27 -2.32
C LEU A 34 4.19 -31.03 -1.92
N LEU A 35 3.94 -30.89 -0.62
CA LEU A 35 3.93 -29.56 -0.05
C LEU A 35 5.17 -28.91 -0.64
N PRO A 36 5.04 -27.82 -1.44
CA PRO A 36 6.23 -27.10 -1.87
C PRO A 36 6.93 -26.77 -0.57
N SER A 37 8.07 -27.42 -0.33
CA SER A 37 8.91 -27.11 0.79
C SER A 37 9.23 -25.63 0.62
N MET A 38 8.59 -24.79 1.43
CA MET A 38 9.06 -23.45 1.69
C MET A 38 10.39 -23.59 2.45
N LEU A 39 11.39 -24.13 1.74
CA LEU A 39 12.75 -23.95 2.16
C LEU A 39 12.93 -22.44 2.17
N LEU A 40 12.93 -21.89 3.38
CA LEU A 40 13.34 -20.51 3.62
C LEU A 40 14.76 -20.41 3.06
N ASP A 41 14.85 -20.02 1.79
CA ASP A 41 16.12 -19.73 1.18
C ASP A 41 16.69 -18.43 1.80
N MET A 42 17.94 -18.17 1.59
CA MET A 42 18.61 -16.98 2.13
C MET A 42 17.94 -15.69 1.67
N THR A 43 17.31 -15.70 0.51
CA THR A 43 16.54 -14.58 -0.04
C THR A 43 15.29 -14.32 0.80
N SER A 44 14.53 -15.34 1.13
CA SER A 44 13.34 -15.24 2.00
C SER A 44 13.70 -14.74 3.40
N LEU A 45 14.82 -15.23 3.97
CA LEU A 45 15.30 -14.73 5.26
C LEU A 45 15.71 -13.25 5.19
N LYS A 46 16.41 -12.84 4.11
CA LYS A 46 16.79 -11.43 3.87
C LYS A 46 15.53 -10.54 3.75
N LEU A 47 14.52 -10.99 3.02
CA LEU A 47 13.25 -10.27 2.87
C LEU A 47 12.52 -10.12 4.20
N MET A 48 12.38 -11.20 4.98
CA MET A 48 11.73 -11.14 6.29
C MET A 48 12.47 -10.22 7.25
N HIS A 49 13.79 -10.34 7.31
CA HIS A 49 14.65 -9.49 8.15
C HIS A 49 14.49 -8.00 7.75
N HIS A 50 14.58 -7.68 6.46
CA HIS A 50 14.41 -6.31 5.97
C HIS A 50 13.00 -5.78 6.25
N TYR A 51 11.95 -6.62 6.07
CA TYR A 51 10.60 -6.22 6.42
C TYR A 51 10.50 -5.81 7.88
N SER A 52 10.91 -6.67 8.80
CA SER A 52 10.73 -6.45 10.24
C SER A 52 11.50 -5.24 10.75
N LEU A 53 12.67 -4.93 10.20
CA LEU A 53 13.52 -3.85 10.70
C LEU A 53 13.34 -2.52 9.94
N VAL A 54 13.02 -2.58 8.64
CA VAL A 54 13.06 -1.40 7.79
C VAL A 54 11.71 -1.14 7.13
N THR A 55 11.17 -2.07 6.34
CA THR A 55 9.90 -1.81 5.60
C THR A 55 8.75 -1.50 6.55
N SER A 56 8.60 -2.25 7.64
CA SER A 56 7.55 -2.07 8.63
C SER A 56 7.52 -0.65 9.23
N THR A 57 8.69 -0.06 9.47
CA THR A 57 8.81 1.28 10.05
C THR A 57 8.38 2.39 9.11
N THR A 58 8.32 2.11 7.81
CA THR A 58 7.85 3.07 6.81
C THR A 58 6.34 3.03 6.59
N LEU A 59 5.65 1.97 7.05
CA LEU A 59 4.22 1.79 6.86
C LEU A 59 3.39 2.50 7.93
N GLN A 60 3.90 2.54 9.15
CA GLN A 60 3.21 3.11 10.31
C GLN A 60 4.20 3.63 11.35
N HIS A 61 3.86 4.76 11.99
CA HIS A 61 4.67 5.36 13.08
C HIS A 61 3.96 5.32 14.44
N ASN A 62 2.69 4.93 14.47
CA ASN A 62 2.02 4.66 15.73
C ASN A 62 2.68 3.43 16.39
N PRO A 63 3.18 3.52 17.66
CA PRO A 63 3.92 2.44 18.30
C PRO A 63 3.15 1.12 18.36
N SER A 64 1.82 1.17 18.61
CA SER A 64 1.00 -0.03 18.66
C SER A 64 0.86 -0.68 17.29
N ALA A 65 0.63 0.10 16.23
CA ALA A 65 0.58 -0.40 14.86
C ALA A 65 1.96 -0.88 14.38
N LEU A 66 3.04 -0.21 14.77
CA LEU A 66 4.40 -0.66 14.48
C LEU A 66 4.70 -2.02 15.11
N PHE A 67 4.29 -2.24 16.36
CA PHE A 67 4.40 -3.55 17.01
C PHE A 67 3.68 -4.65 16.20
N VAL A 68 2.47 -4.36 15.72
CA VAL A 68 1.73 -5.29 14.87
C VAL A 68 2.51 -5.63 13.60
N HIS A 69 3.04 -4.62 12.91
CA HIS A 69 3.83 -4.82 11.70
C HIS A 69 5.12 -5.62 11.95
N GLN A 70 5.81 -5.37 13.06
CA GLN A 70 7.10 -5.99 13.33
C GLN A 70 7.00 -7.41 13.91
N PHE A 71 5.95 -7.72 14.67
CA PHE A 71 5.85 -8.98 15.42
C PHE A 71 4.62 -9.81 15.08
N VAL A 72 3.41 -9.22 15.04
CA VAL A 72 2.18 -9.99 14.83
C VAL A 72 2.11 -10.48 13.38
N ILE A 73 2.29 -9.58 12.42
CA ILE A 73 2.19 -9.90 10.99
C ILE A 73 3.22 -10.93 10.52
N PRO A 74 4.51 -10.85 10.87
CA PRO A 74 5.46 -11.94 10.58
C PRO A 74 5.01 -13.28 11.15
N GLY A 75 4.49 -13.30 12.38
CA GLY A 75 3.95 -14.51 12.99
C GLY A 75 2.75 -15.10 12.24
N MET A 76 1.87 -14.26 11.67
CA MET A 76 0.78 -14.69 10.79
C MET A 76 1.32 -15.19 9.44
N ALA A 77 2.26 -14.48 8.85
CA ALA A 77 2.85 -14.82 7.56
C ALA A 77 3.49 -16.22 7.55
N PHE A 78 4.11 -16.66 8.65
CA PHE A 78 4.65 -18.02 8.78
C PHE A 78 3.57 -19.11 8.71
N ARG A 79 2.33 -18.80 9.03
CA ARG A 79 1.21 -19.75 8.99
C ARG A 79 0.36 -19.63 7.73
N GLU A 80 0.44 -18.48 7.05
CA GLU A 80 -0.44 -18.11 5.96
C GLU A 80 0.38 -17.66 4.73
N PRO A 81 0.74 -18.58 3.81
CA PRO A 81 1.53 -18.29 2.63
C PRO A 81 1.09 -17.08 1.79
N PRO A 82 -0.22 -16.81 1.59
CA PRO A 82 -0.63 -15.60 0.87
C PRO A 82 -0.17 -14.30 1.52
N ILE A 83 -0.18 -14.23 2.88
CA ILE A 83 0.35 -13.09 3.62
C ILE A 83 1.87 -13.02 3.46
N MET A 84 2.57 -14.15 3.58
CA MET A 84 4.01 -14.21 3.39
C MET A 84 4.43 -13.67 2.03
N HIS A 85 3.79 -14.14 0.97
CA HIS A 85 4.11 -13.70 -0.37
C HIS A 85 3.73 -12.23 -0.62
N ALA A 86 2.61 -11.73 -0.07
CA ALA A 86 2.25 -10.33 -0.16
C ALA A 86 3.28 -9.42 0.56
N LEU A 87 3.74 -9.85 1.74
CA LEU A 87 4.80 -9.19 2.50
C LEU A 87 6.11 -9.18 1.73
N PHE A 88 6.51 -10.31 1.13
CA PHE A 88 7.74 -10.40 0.35
C PHE A 88 7.67 -9.58 -0.94
N ALA A 89 6.50 -9.49 -1.60
CA ALA A 89 6.30 -8.61 -2.73
C ALA A 89 6.55 -7.14 -2.35
N LEU A 90 5.94 -6.71 -1.24
CA LEU A 90 6.13 -5.36 -0.71
C LEU A 90 7.57 -5.08 -0.32
N THR A 91 8.22 -5.99 0.37
CA THR A 91 9.62 -5.84 0.80
C THR A 91 10.57 -5.78 -0.39
N SER A 92 10.34 -6.61 -1.39
CA SER A 92 11.18 -6.64 -2.61
C SER A 92 11.06 -5.34 -3.40
N ILE A 93 9.86 -4.77 -3.56
CA ILE A 93 9.71 -3.49 -4.27
C ILE A 93 10.30 -2.33 -3.45
N HIS A 94 10.27 -2.40 -2.12
CA HIS A 94 10.95 -1.44 -1.26
C HIS A 94 12.47 -1.52 -1.46
N LEU A 95 13.07 -2.71 -1.40
CA LEU A 95 14.50 -2.90 -1.69
C LEU A 95 14.88 -2.40 -3.07
N HIS A 96 14.04 -2.67 -4.10
CA HIS A 96 14.25 -2.11 -5.43
C HIS A 96 14.29 -0.58 -5.40
N SER A 97 13.34 0.06 -4.69
CA SER A 97 13.29 1.51 -4.58
C SER A 97 14.50 2.13 -3.90
N LEU A 98 15.16 1.38 -3.00
CA LEU A 98 16.37 1.82 -2.29
C LEU A 98 17.64 1.63 -3.12
N TYR A 99 17.79 0.48 -3.77
CA TYR A 99 19.06 0.08 -4.37
C TYR A 99 19.18 0.38 -5.87
N HIS A 100 18.07 0.31 -6.61
CA HIS A 100 18.09 0.55 -8.05
C HIS A 100 18.60 1.95 -8.42
N PRO A 101 18.18 3.05 -7.77
CA PRO A 101 18.69 4.39 -8.06
C PRO A 101 20.19 4.55 -7.80
N LEU A 102 20.74 3.72 -6.92
CA LEU A 102 22.16 3.74 -6.55
C LEU A 102 23.03 2.85 -7.46
N GLY A 103 22.42 2.05 -8.33
CA GLY A 103 23.13 1.10 -9.18
C GLY A 103 23.86 -0.02 -8.42
N ILE A 104 23.51 -0.29 -7.17
CA ILE A 104 24.16 -1.26 -6.28
C ILE A 104 23.31 -2.50 -5.98
N ALA A 105 22.25 -2.71 -6.74
CA ALA A 105 21.38 -3.86 -6.56
C ALA A 105 22.14 -5.15 -6.93
N ASP A 106 22.30 -6.06 -5.95
CA ASP A 106 22.88 -7.38 -6.10
C ASP A 106 21.88 -8.42 -6.63
N GLN A 107 20.61 -8.05 -6.74
CA GLN A 107 19.52 -8.92 -7.15
C GLN A 107 18.45 -8.11 -7.89
N ASP A 108 17.77 -8.73 -8.84
CA ASP A 108 16.61 -8.16 -9.49
C ASP A 108 15.38 -8.19 -8.55
N TYR A 109 15.32 -7.21 -7.66
CA TYR A 109 14.23 -7.07 -6.69
C TYR A 109 12.88 -6.79 -7.35
N LEU A 110 12.85 -6.18 -8.53
CA LEU A 110 11.58 -5.90 -9.21
C LEU A 110 10.95 -7.18 -9.75
N SER A 111 11.73 -8.06 -10.39
CA SER A 111 11.25 -9.37 -10.82
C SER A 111 10.84 -10.24 -9.63
N LEU A 112 11.61 -10.17 -8.54
CA LEU A 112 11.28 -10.88 -7.29
C LEU A 112 9.94 -10.39 -6.70
N ALA A 113 9.72 -9.08 -6.66
CA ALA A 113 8.48 -8.47 -6.20
C ALA A 113 7.27 -8.92 -7.04
N ARG A 114 7.41 -8.93 -8.37
CA ARG A 114 6.36 -9.39 -9.31
C ARG A 114 6.05 -10.88 -9.11
N ARG A 115 7.07 -11.72 -8.92
CA ARG A 115 6.89 -13.14 -8.64
C ARG A 115 6.10 -13.37 -7.37
N HIS A 116 6.50 -12.74 -6.26
CA HIS A 116 5.79 -12.89 -4.98
C HIS A 116 4.37 -12.32 -5.02
N LYS A 117 4.14 -11.19 -5.71
CA LYS A 117 2.79 -10.67 -5.94
C LYS A 117 1.90 -11.70 -6.66
N ASN A 118 2.40 -12.29 -7.74
CA ASN A 118 1.64 -13.27 -8.50
C ASN A 118 1.34 -14.51 -7.66
N GLU A 119 2.30 -14.99 -6.86
CA GLU A 119 2.10 -16.12 -5.97
C GLU A 119 1.06 -15.82 -4.87
N ALA A 120 1.12 -14.65 -4.25
CA ALA A 120 0.11 -14.21 -3.28
C ALA A 120 -1.31 -14.22 -3.88
N LEU A 121 -1.46 -13.74 -5.12
CA LEU A 121 -2.75 -13.73 -5.82
C LEU A 121 -3.21 -15.16 -6.16
N THR A 122 -2.31 -16.00 -6.69
CA THR A 122 -2.62 -17.39 -7.04
C THR A 122 -3.08 -18.18 -5.83
N LEU A 123 -2.36 -18.08 -4.71
CA LEU A 123 -2.72 -18.77 -3.47
C LEU A 123 -4.03 -18.24 -2.87
N SER A 124 -4.27 -16.93 -2.95
CA SER A 124 -5.53 -16.35 -2.46
C SER A 124 -6.77 -16.79 -3.23
N LEU A 125 -6.60 -17.22 -4.47
CA LEU A 125 -7.68 -17.67 -5.37
C LEU A 125 -7.77 -19.21 -5.48
N ALA A 126 -6.82 -19.95 -4.90
CA ALA A 126 -6.76 -21.41 -5.03
C ALA A 126 -7.98 -22.08 -4.33
N PRO A 127 -8.76 -22.91 -5.05
CA PRO A 127 -9.99 -23.49 -4.49
C PRO A 127 -9.72 -24.49 -3.36
N ASN A 128 -8.52 -25.05 -3.31
CA ASN A 128 -8.11 -26.03 -2.29
C ASN A 128 -7.39 -25.39 -1.10
N TYR A 129 -7.26 -24.07 -1.10
CA TYR A 129 -6.64 -23.38 0.01
C TYR A 129 -7.65 -23.19 1.15
N VAL A 130 -7.23 -23.48 2.38
CA VAL A 130 -8.08 -23.22 3.56
C VAL A 130 -8.48 -21.75 3.53
N PRO A 131 -9.78 -21.42 3.61
CA PRO A 131 -10.23 -20.05 3.54
C PRO A 131 -9.54 -19.19 4.58
N LEU A 132 -8.79 -18.18 4.14
CA LEU A 132 -8.22 -17.17 5.03
C LEU A 132 -9.33 -16.51 5.85
N SER A 133 -9.02 -16.13 7.09
CA SER A 133 -9.92 -15.27 7.86
C SER A 133 -10.19 -13.98 7.07
N PRO A 134 -11.30 -13.28 7.31
CA PRO A 134 -11.56 -11.99 6.71
C PRO A 134 -10.41 -11.01 6.93
N ASP A 135 -9.83 -10.98 8.12
CA ASP A 135 -8.72 -10.11 8.50
C ASP A 135 -7.43 -10.48 7.78
N SER A 136 -7.14 -11.78 7.65
CA SER A 136 -5.97 -12.26 6.90
C SER A 136 -6.06 -11.90 5.40
N ARG A 137 -7.25 -12.04 4.81
CA ARG A 137 -7.48 -11.60 3.42
C ARG A 137 -7.31 -10.11 3.25
N MET A 138 -7.83 -9.33 4.20
CA MET A 138 -7.69 -7.87 4.19
C MET A 138 -6.23 -7.48 4.32
N LEU A 139 -5.46 -8.11 5.21
CA LEU A 139 -4.05 -7.85 5.43
C LEU A 139 -3.21 -8.13 4.17
N ALA A 140 -3.34 -9.33 3.58
CA ALA A 140 -2.63 -9.67 2.35
C ALA A 140 -2.95 -8.68 1.21
N ARG A 141 -4.21 -8.29 1.08
CA ARG A 141 -4.66 -7.34 0.09
C ARG A 141 -4.13 -5.92 0.35
N ASN A 142 -4.11 -5.47 1.60
CA ASN A 142 -3.55 -4.16 1.95
C ASN A 142 -2.07 -4.09 1.56
N PHE A 143 -1.28 -5.14 1.77
CA PHE A 143 0.10 -5.19 1.28
C PHE A 143 0.20 -5.12 -0.25
N LEU A 144 -0.70 -5.80 -0.97
CA LEU A 144 -0.74 -5.73 -2.42
C LEU A 144 -1.18 -4.35 -2.94
N ILE A 145 -2.02 -3.61 -2.19
CA ILE A 145 -2.36 -2.22 -2.50
C ILE A 145 -1.13 -1.33 -2.36
N VAL A 146 -0.38 -1.46 -1.26
CA VAL A 146 0.88 -0.70 -1.07
C VAL A 146 1.88 -1.04 -2.16
N TYR A 147 2.02 -2.34 -2.50
CA TYR A 147 2.81 -2.77 -3.64
C TYR A 147 2.39 -2.06 -4.94
N LYS A 148 1.08 -1.97 -5.20
CA LYS A 148 0.57 -1.29 -6.40
C LYS A 148 0.82 0.21 -6.38
N LEU A 149 0.65 0.86 -5.24
CA LEU A 149 1.03 2.27 -5.07
C LEU A 149 2.51 2.47 -5.44
N ALA A 150 3.39 1.64 -4.89
CA ALA A 150 4.83 1.69 -5.17
C ALA A 150 5.15 1.38 -6.65
N GLU A 151 4.48 0.41 -7.25
CA GLU A 151 4.66 0.06 -8.67
C GLU A 151 4.28 1.22 -9.58
N TYR A 152 3.14 1.88 -9.36
CA TYR A 152 2.63 2.95 -10.23
C TYR A 152 3.19 4.34 -9.94
N LEU A 153 3.41 4.67 -8.67
CA LEU A 153 3.83 6.01 -8.24
C LEU A 153 5.32 6.08 -7.84
N GLY A 154 5.98 4.92 -7.67
CA GLY A 154 7.34 4.87 -7.15
C GLY A 154 8.40 4.37 -8.13
N VAL A 155 8.10 3.34 -8.90
CA VAL A 155 9.14 2.50 -9.54
C VAL A 155 8.98 2.36 -11.05
N SER A 156 7.78 2.52 -11.60
CA SER A 156 7.52 2.30 -13.04
C SER A 156 8.23 3.32 -13.91
N ASP A 157 8.91 2.87 -14.98
CA ASP A 157 9.55 3.74 -15.97
C ASP A 157 8.57 4.30 -17.03
N GLY A 158 7.33 3.82 -17.03
CA GLY A 158 6.28 4.24 -17.97
C GLY A 158 5.56 5.52 -17.55
N PRO A 159 4.65 6.04 -18.38
CA PRO A 159 3.82 7.18 -18.01
C PRO A 159 3.01 6.86 -16.73
N PRO A 160 2.71 7.87 -15.91
CA PRO A 160 1.96 7.64 -14.67
C PRO A 160 0.62 6.96 -14.92
N ALA A 161 0.45 5.76 -14.40
CA ALA A 161 -0.79 4.98 -14.59
C ALA A 161 -1.80 5.24 -13.48
N ILE A 162 -1.98 6.52 -13.09
CA ILE A 162 -2.81 6.90 -11.94
C ILE A 162 -4.28 6.47 -12.07
N PHE A 163 -4.84 6.44 -13.26
CA PHE A 163 -6.20 5.93 -13.49
C PHE A 163 -6.29 4.43 -13.23
N SER A 164 -5.30 3.66 -13.71
CA SER A 164 -5.22 2.22 -13.44
C SER A 164 -5.00 1.94 -11.96
N LEU A 165 -4.25 2.79 -11.26
CA LEU A 165 -4.08 2.71 -9.81
C LEU A 165 -5.41 2.92 -9.09
N ILE A 166 -6.17 3.97 -9.44
CA ILE A 166 -7.49 4.24 -8.87
C ILE A 166 -8.40 3.02 -9.03
N ASP A 167 -8.48 2.46 -10.24
CA ASP A 167 -9.31 1.28 -10.51
C ASP A 167 -8.86 0.07 -9.69
N THR A 168 -7.54 -0.21 -9.67
CA THR A 168 -6.98 -1.34 -8.95
C THR A 168 -7.25 -1.26 -7.44
N VAL A 169 -7.04 -0.07 -6.84
CA VAL A 169 -7.27 0.13 -5.39
C VAL A 169 -8.76 0.01 -5.06
N ARG A 170 -9.63 0.61 -5.88
CA ARG A 170 -11.09 0.52 -5.68
C ARG A 170 -11.59 -0.92 -5.81
N ASP A 171 -11.18 -1.64 -6.84
CA ASP A 171 -11.59 -3.03 -7.04
C ASP A 171 -11.10 -3.93 -5.91
N ALA A 172 -9.89 -3.67 -5.42
CA ALA A 172 -9.34 -4.39 -4.28
C ALA A 172 -10.12 -4.17 -2.98
N LEU A 173 -10.71 -2.98 -2.79
CA LEU A 173 -11.40 -2.58 -1.56
C LEU A 173 -12.93 -2.62 -1.66
N ARG A 174 -13.47 -2.90 -2.86
CA ARG A 174 -14.92 -3.00 -3.07
C ARG A 174 -15.49 -4.16 -2.24
N ASN A 175 -16.60 -3.90 -1.57
CA ASN A 175 -17.35 -4.89 -0.79
C ASN A 175 -16.60 -5.48 0.41
N GLN A 176 -15.71 -4.73 1.06
CA GLN A 176 -15.00 -5.19 2.22
C GLN A 176 -15.32 -4.38 3.47
N ASP A 177 -15.21 -5.09 4.60
CA ASP A 177 -14.99 -4.42 5.87
C ASP A 177 -13.65 -3.67 5.80
N HIS A 178 -13.67 -2.39 6.19
CA HIS A 178 -12.47 -1.55 6.16
C HIS A 178 -11.74 -1.57 7.51
N PHE A 179 -12.21 -2.37 8.46
CA PHE A 179 -11.67 -2.46 9.80
C PHE A 179 -11.35 -3.90 10.16
N TYR A 180 -10.18 -4.11 10.74
CA TYR A 180 -9.80 -5.38 11.33
C TYR A 180 -10.65 -5.68 12.55
N ARG A 181 -11.12 -6.91 12.67
CA ARG A 181 -11.94 -7.41 13.79
C ARG A 181 -11.09 -8.12 14.84
N ASP A 182 -9.98 -8.72 14.41
CA ASP A 182 -9.02 -9.36 15.30
C ASP A 182 -8.40 -8.32 16.22
N GLU A 183 -8.46 -8.55 17.53
CA GLU A 183 -7.97 -7.64 18.56
C GLU A 183 -6.49 -7.29 18.36
N GLN A 184 -5.68 -8.25 17.92
CA GLN A 184 -4.26 -8.03 17.65
C GLN A 184 -4.02 -7.10 16.46
N LEU A 185 -4.94 -7.03 15.51
CA LEU A 185 -4.85 -6.19 14.31
C LEU A 185 -5.56 -4.85 14.44
N GLN A 186 -6.36 -4.64 15.49
CA GLN A 186 -7.10 -3.39 15.70
C GLN A 186 -6.23 -2.12 15.67
N PRO A 187 -4.97 -2.13 16.15
CA PRO A 187 -4.11 -0.95 16.01
C PRO A 187 -3.89 -0.47 14.57
N LEU A 188 -4.09 -1.33 13.57
CA LEU A 188 -4.01 -0.97 12.16
C LEU A 188 -5.24 -0.19 11.66
N ASN A 189 -6.34 -0.17 12.41
CA ASN A 189 -7.54 0.59 12.07
C ASN A 189 -7.35 2.11 12.23
N TRP A 190 -6.30 2.52 12.97
CA TRP A 190 -5.94 3.93 13.07
C TRP A 190 -5.37 4.44 11.72
N PRO A 191 -5.64 5.66 11.25
CA PRO A 191 -6.32 6.76 11.93
C PRO A 191 -7.85 6.79 11.73
N PHE A 192 -8.43 5.87 10.97
CA PHE A 192 -9.85 5.90 10.59
C PHE A 192 -10.81 5.74 11.77
N SER A 193 -10.34 5.17 12.89
CA SER A 193 -11.10 5.05 14.13
C SER A 193 -11.09 6.32 14.99
N SER A 194 -10.26 7.32 14.65
CA SER A 194 -10.13 8.57 15.41
C SER A 194 -10.86 9.71 14.70
N THR A 195 -11.93 10.20 15.31
CA THR A 195 -12.76 11.30 14.78
C THR A 195 -12.11 12.68 14.88
N LYS A 196 -10.94 12.80 15.52
CA LYS A 196 -10.29 14.10 15.83
C LYS A 196 -9.17 14.53 14.87
N ILE A 197 -8.92 13.79 13.79
CA ILE A 197 -7.76 14.05 12.93
C ILE A 197 -8.03 15.17 11.91
N VAL A 198 -9.29 15.35 11.51
CA VAL A 198 -9.66 16.38 10.55
C VAL A 198 -10.15 17.61 11.30
N PRO A 199 -9.51 18.79 11.13
CA PRO A 199 -9.96 20.01 11.77
C PRO A 199 -11.36 20.39 11.28
N THR A 200 -12.14 20.96 12.15
CA THR A 200 -13.41 21.60 11.77
C THR A 200 -13.13 22.86 10.93
N GLU A 201 -14.12 23.32 10.16
CA GLU A 201 -13.94 24.55 9.38
C GLU A 201 -13.61 25.77 10.25
N ALA A 202 -14.16 25.82 11.46
CA ALA A 202 -13.86 26.88 12.43
C ALA A 202 -12.41 26.82 12.94
N GLU A 203 -11.87 25.62 13.13
CA GLU A 203 -10.45 25.44 13.50
C GLU A 203 -9.52 25.81 12.35
N GLU A 204 -9.89 25.49 11.09
CA GLU A 204 -9.15 25.93 9.90
C GLU A 204 -9.09 27.46 9.80
N GLU A 205 -10.24 28.15 10.01
CA GLU A 205 -10.32 29.60 9.98
C GLU A 205 -9.51 30.24 11.14
N ALA A 206 -9.54 29.62 12.32
CA ALA A 206 -8.73 30.04 13.46
C ALA A 206 -7.24 29.92 13.19
N PHE A 207 -6.80 28.82 12.55
CA PHE A 207 -5.41 28.64 12.13
C PHE A 207 -4.99 29.67 11.08
N ALA A 208 -5.84 29.95 10.09
CA ALA A 208 -5.58 30.97 9.08
C ALA A 208 -5.44 32.37 9.66
N SER A 209 -6.11 32.65 10.80
CA SER A 209 -6.12 33.94 11.47
C SER A 209 -4.97 34.09 12.49
N SER A 210 -4.36 32.99 12.94
CA SER A 210 -3.35 32.99 14.02
C SER A 210 -1.90 33.10 13.54
N SER A 211 -1.64 33.74 12.41
CA SER A 211 -0.30 33.91 11.81
C SER A 211 0.69 34.78 12.63
N SER A 212 0.77 34.58 13.94
CA SER A 212 1.82 35.16 14.80
C SER A 212 2.69 34.05 15.39
N ALA A 213 3.82 33.86 14.76
CA ALA A 213 4.80 32.83 15.02
C ALA A 213 5.38 32.84 16.43
N SER A 214 5.29 31.69 17.09
CA SER A 214 6.29 31.29 18.07
C SER A 214 7.20 30.22 17.47
N THR A 215 8.50 30.45 17.48
CA THR A 215 9.55 29.67 16.82
C THR A 215 9.80 28.26 17.37
N SER A 216 8.88 27.69 18.17
CA SER A 216 8.99 26.37 18.77
C SER A 216 7.77 25.48 18.53
N SER A 217 6.84 25.87 17.67
CA SER A 217 5.65 25.08 17.34
C SER A 217 5.95 24.07 16.23
N PRO A 218 5.30 22.88 16.22
CA PRO A 218 5.37 21.97 15.09
C PRO A 218 4.94 22.68 13.79
N PRO A 219 5.44 22.28 12.62
CA PRO A 219 5.12 22.93 11.36
C PRO A 219 3.60 23.02 11.18
N ILE A 220 3.12 24.23 10.89
CA ILE A 220 1.70 24.50 10.68
C ILE A 220 1.24 23.66 9.47
N PRO A 221 0.16 22.86 9.59
CA PRO A 221 -0.34 22.08 8.48
C PRO A 221 -0.68 22.99 7.29
N ARG A 222 -0.27 22.61 6.09
CA ARG A 222 -0.66 23.35 4.89
C ARG A 222 -2.18 23.29 4.71
N MET A 223 -2.80 24.46 4.66
CA MET A 223 -4.25 24.57 4.52
C MET A 223 -4.75 23.88 3.26
N PHE A 224 -5.89 23.23 3.35
CA PHE A 224 -6.58 22.71 2.17
C PHE A 224 -6.98 23.88 1.26
N PRO A 225 -6.70 23.84 -0.05
CA PRO A 225 -6.91 24.98 -0.95
C PRO A 225 -8.37 25.48 -0.93
N PRO A 226 -8.60 26.75 -0.54
CA PRO A 226 -9.96 27.28 -0.34
C PRO A 226 -10.84 27.21 -1.58
N PHE A 227 -10.25 27.38 -2.78
CA PHE A 227 -11.02 27.35 -4.02
C PHE A 227 -11.60 25.95 -4.31
N LEU A 228 -10.95 24.87 -3.87
CA LEU A 228 -11.50 23.53 -4.01
C LEU A 228 -12.82 23.38 -3.28
N LYS A 229 -12.98 24.03 -2.11
CA LYS A 229 -14.23 24.01 -1.36
C LYS A 229 -15.41 24.58 -2.18
N GLN A 230 -15.13 25.48 -3.12
CA GLN A 230 -16.13 26.14 -3.98
C GLN A 230 -16.30 25.45 -5.34
N LEU A 231 -15.41 24.52 -5.69
CA LEU A 231 -15.35 23.92 -7.03
C LEU A 231 -16.63 23.17 -7.42
N HIS A 232 -17.46 22.76 -6.44
CA HIS A 232 -18.73 22.10 -6.65
C HIS A 232 -19.93 23.06 -6.79
N LEU A 233 -19.72 24.39 -6.64
CA LEU A 233 -20.80 25.38 -6.70
C LEU A 233 -20.98 25.90 -8.14
N PRO A 234 -22.20 25.85 -8.69
CA PRO A 234 -22.48 26.43 -10.01
C PRO A 234 -22.25 27.95 -10.07
N SER A 235 -22.38 28.63 -8.91
CA SER A 235 -22.19 30.09 -8.79
C SER A 235 -20.72 30.50 -8.69
N ALA A 236 -19.79 29.56 -8.54
CA ALA A 236 -18.37 29.87 -8.46
C ALA A 236 -17.84 30.32 -9.84
N PRO A 237 -16.89 31.29 -9.90
CA PRO A 237 -16.39 31.87 -11.14
C PRO A 237 -15.38 30.95 -11.84
N TYR A 238 -15.70 29.67 -11.98
CA TYR A 238 -14.84 28.68 -12.63
C TYR A 238 -15.37 28.25 -13.98
N PRO A 239 -14.52 27.76 -14.90
CA PRO A 239 -14.93 27.27 -16.20
C PRO A 239 -16.00 26.17 -16.13
N ASP A 240 -16.78 26.05 -17.20
CA ASP A 240 -17.77 24.98 -17.41
C ASP A 240 -18.83 24.89 -16.28
N PRO A 241 -19.55 26.00 -15.95
CA PRO A 241 -20.55 25.98 -14.89
C PRO A 241 -21.76 25.09 -15.26
N GLU A 242 -22.01 24.87 -16.54
CA GLU A 242 -23.09 24.01 -17.06
C GLU A 242 -22.91 22.54 -16.59
N GLU A 243 -21.72 22.09 -16.31
CA GLU A 243 -21.47 20.76 -15.76
C GLU A 243 -22.16 20.55 -14.39
N LEU A 244 -22.32 21.63 -13.64
CA LEU A 244 -22.88 21.61 -12.28
C LEU A 244 -24.38 21.95 -12.23
N LEU A 245 -25.04 22.17 -13.38
CA LEU A 245 -26.50 22.38 -13.43
C LEU A 245 -27.26 21.13 -12.98
N ASP A 246 -26.66 19.95 -13.13
CA ASP A 246 -27.18 18.73 -12.54
C ASP A 246 -26.81 18.68 -11.03
N PRO A 247 -27.82 18.75 -10.13
CA PRO A 247 -27.58 18.73 -8.68
C PRO A 247 -26.88 17.45 -8.21
N GLU A 248 -27.09 16.32 -8.91
CA GLU A 248 -26.43 15.04 -8.58
C GLU A 248 -24.93 15.15 -8.84
N VAL A 249 -24.53 15.71 -9.98
CA VAL A 249 -23.12 15.93 -10.32
C VAL A 249 -22.47 16.89 -9.32
N SER A 250 -23.12 18.00 -8.96
CA SER A 250 -22.64 18.92 -7.94
C SER A 250 -22.42 18.23 -6.59
N ALA A 251 -23.37 17.40 -6.15
CA ALA A 251 -23.26 16.63 -4.90
C ALA A 251 -22.11 15.62 -4.93
N VAL A 252 -21.88 14.98 -6.08
CA VAL A 252 -20.76 14.05 -6.30
C VAL A 252 -19.42 14.77 -6.16
N TYR A 253 -19.26 15.95 -6.77
CA TYR A 253 -18.07 16.78 -6.58
C TYR A 253 -17.87 17.17 -5.13
N LYS A 254 -18.92 17.67 -4.46
CA LYS A 254 -18.87 18.04 -3.04
C LYS A 254 -18.35 16.89 -2.16
N GLN A 255 -18.93 15.70 -2.35
CA GLN A 255 -18.52 14.51 -1.57
C GLN A 255 -17.06 14.13 -1.84
N CYS A 256 -16.62 14.14 -3.09
CA CYS A 256 -15.24 13.76 -3.43
C CYS A 256 -14.22 14.80 -2.94
N ILE A 257 -14.55 16.08 -2.99
CA ILE A 257 -13.70 17.16 -2.47
C ILE A 257 -13.61 17.08 -0.95
N SER A 258 -14.71 16.80 -0.25
CA SER A 258 -14.69 16.56 1.20
C SER A 258 -13.80 15.37 1.56
N ALA A 259 -13.88 14.27 0.82
CA ALA A 259 -13.00 13.13 1.03
C ALA A 259 -11.51 13.47 0.76
N LEU A 260 -11.22 14.34 -0.22
CA LEU A 260 -9.86 14.81 -0.48
C LEU A 260 -9.34 15.70 0.66
N ARG A 261 -10.21 16.58 1.21
CA ARG A 261 -9.89 17.40 2.37
C ARG A 261 -9.50 16.54 3.58
N ASP A 262 -10.30 15.52 3.87
CA ASP A 262 -9.99 14.60 4.96
C ASP A 262 -8.63 13.92 4.75
N SER A 263 -8.38 13.42 3.54
CA SER A 263 -7.11 12.79 3.17
C SER A 263 -5.92 13.74 3.28
N TRP A 264 -6.12 15.01 2.87
CA TRP A 264 -5.12 16.08 2.97
C TRP A 264 -4.63 16.26 4.40
N TYR A 265 -5.55 16.35 5.35
CA TYR A 265 -5.20 16.51 6.76
C TYR A 265 -4.64 15.24 7.39
N ILE A 266 -5.17 14.06 7.04
CA ILE A 266 -4.60 12.78 7.48
C ILE A 266 -3.12 12.68 7.08
N CYS A 267 -2.77 13.05 5.85
CA CYS A 267 -1.39 13.02 5.37
C CYS A 267 -0.44 13.93 6.15
N GLN A 268 -0.92 15.04 6.71
CA GLN A 268 -0.08 16.05 7.34
C GLN A 268 0.04 15.92 8.86
N TYR A 269 -1.03 15.50 9.54
CA TYR A 269 -1.04 15.51 11.01
C TYR A 269 -0.13 14.48 11.64
N HIS A 270 0.19 13.41 10.91
CA HIS A 270 1.05 12.37 11.44
C HIS A 270 1.99 11.83 10.35
N PRO A 271 3.31 11.95 10.53
CA PRO A 271 4.29 11.52 9.54
C PRO A 271 4.14 10.07 9.05
N GLY A 272 3.57 9.19 9.84
CA GLY A 272 3.36 7.78 9.49
C GLY A 272 2.00 7.43 8.92
N THR A 273 1.14 8.40 8.60
CA THR A 273 -0.19 8.15 8.05
C THR A 273 -0.31 8.37 6.55
N GLY A 274 0.79 8.69 5.89
CA GLY A 274 0.80 8.99 4.47
C GLY A 274 0.11 7.93 3.61
N LEU A 275 0.32 6.65 3.92
CA LEU A 275 -0.37 5.55 3.24
C LEU A 275 -1.88 5.60 3.43
N SER A 276 -2.34 5.75 4.67
CA SER A 276 -3.77 5.81 5.01
C SER A 276 -4.43 7.02 4.37
N GLY A 277 -3.81 8.20 4.40
CA GLY A 277 -4.29 9.40 3.74
C GLY A 277 -4.35 9.24 2.22
N THR A 278 -3.30 8.68 1.62
CA THR A 278 -3.24 8.41 0.17
C THR A 278 -4.37 7.49 -0.28
N ALA A 279 -4.62 6.40 0.43
CA ALA A 279 -5.66 5.44 0.09
C ALA A 279 -7.07 5.98 0.38
N ALA A 280 -7.25 6.78 1.44
CA ALA A 280 -8.56 7.20 1.93
C ALA A 280 -9.41 7.92 0.87
N TRP A 281 -8.82 8.80 0.07
CA TRP A 281 -9.53 9.49 -1.01
C TRP A 281 -10.01 8.52 -2.08
N ILE A 282 -9.14 7.60 -2.52
CA ILE A 282 -9.47 6.62 -3.55
C ILE A 282 -10.60 5.71 -3.08
N ILE A 283 -10.55 5.27 -1.81
CA ILE A 283 -11.56 4.40 -1.18
C ILE A 283 -12.94 5.09 -1.13
N ARG A 284 -12.95 6.36 -0.76
CA ARG A 284 -14.19 7.14 -0.59
C ARG A 284 -14.75 7.72 -1.88
N MET A 285 -14.01 7.61 -2.98
CA MET A 285 -14.45 8.07 -4.29
C MET A 285 -15.71 7.33 -4.74
N THR A 286 -16.77 8.04 -5.11
CA THR A 286 -17.99 7.43 -5.64
C THR A 286 -17.79 6.85 -7.04
N ASP A 287 -18.62 5.88 -7.44
CA ASP A 287 -18.55 5.32 -8.79
C ASP A 287 -18.87 6.40 -9.86
N ARG A 288 -19.78 7.32 -9.55
CA ARG A 288 -20.10 8.43 -10.46
C ARG A 288 -18.91 9.37 -10.64
N PHE A 289 -18.20 9.75 -9.54
CA PHE A 289 -17.03 10.60 -9.67
C PHE A 289 -15.91 9.88 -10.45
N ARG A 290 -15.71 8.57 -10.18
CA ARG A 290 -14.77 7.76 -10.97
C ARG A 290 -15.11 7.82 -12.46
N THR A 291 -16.38 7.72 -12.84
CA THR A 291 -16.81 7.83 -14.25
C THR A 291 -16.45 9.20 -14.82
N LEU A 292 -16.75 10.28 -14.11
CA LEU A 292 -16.40 11.66 -14.51
C LEU A 292 -14.88 11.81 -14.70
N LEU A 293 -14.08 11.19 -13.81
CA LEU A 293 -12.63 11.31 -13.79
C LEU A 293 -11.95 10.41 -14.82
N VAL A 294 -12.25 9.09 -14.79
CA VAL A 294 -11.49 8.07 -15.51
C VAL A 294 -12.04 7.87 -16.93
N VAL A 295 -13.35 7.86 -17.09
CA VAL A 295 -14.01 7.56 -18.37
C VAL A 295 -14.26 8.85 -19.17
N GLU A 296 -14.97 9.82 -18.56
CA GLU A 296 -15.34 11.06 -19.21
C GLU A 296 -14.22 12.11 -19.24
N ARG A 297 -13.23 11.98 -18.34
CA ARG A 297 -12.10 12.90 -18.18
C ARG A 297 -12.51 14.36 -18.08
N ARG A 298 -13.55 14.61 -17.29
CA ARG A 298 -14.06 15.96 -17.07
C ARG A 298 -12.96 16.86 -16.50
N PRO A 299 -12.76 18.06 -17.06
CA PRO A 299 -11.68 18.95 -16.61
C PRO A 299 -11.75 19.26 -15.11
N ARG A 300 -12.96 19.47 -14.57
CA ARG A 300 -13.16 19.73 -13.14
C ARG A 300 -12.75 18.54 -12.28
N ALA A 301 -13.01 17.30 -12.71
CA ALA A 301 -12.57 16.10 -12.02
C ALA A 301 -11.03 15.91 -12.09
N LEU A 302 -10.42 16.29 -13.21
CA LEU A 302 -8.98 16.33 -13.37
C LEU A 302 -8.31 17.36 -12.44
N VAL A 303 -8.96 18.52 -12.19
CA VAL A 303 -8.48 19.49 -11.18
C VAL A 303 -8.46 18.87 -9.79
N VAL A 304 -9.50 18.13 -9.40
CA VAL A 304 -9.50 17.42 -8.10
C VAL A 304 -8.37 16.40 -8.04
N LEU A 305 -8.13 15.64 -9.12
CA LEU A 305 -7.00 14.70 -9.21
C LEU A 305 -5.64 15.42 -9.17
N TYR A 306 -5.51 16.59 -9.81
CA TYR A 306 -4.31 17.42 -9.74
C TYR A 306 -3.95 17.74 -8.28
N TYR A 307 -4.93 18.18 -7.49
CA TYR A 307 -4.70 18.50 -6.08
C TYR A 307 -4.54 17.26 -5.19
N TYR A 308 -5.04 16.12 -5.59
CA TYR A 308 -4.64 14.86 -4.97
C TYR A 308 -3.13 14.60 -5.18
N CYS A 309 -2.60 14.84 -6.38
CA CYS A 309 -1.16 14.72 -6.62
C CYS A 309 -0.34 15.80 -5.89
N VAL A 310 -0.86 17.03 -5.76
CA VAL A 310 -0.25 18.06 -4.90
C VAL A 310 -0.19 17.59 -3.44
N MET A 311 -1.26 16.96 -2.93
CA MET A 311 -1.25 16.35 -1.60
C MET A 311 -0.11 15.32 -1.44
N LEU A 312 0.15 14.52 -2.47
CA LEU A 312 1.23 13.54 -2.43
C LEU A 312 2.62 14.19 -2.33
N GLU A 313 2.79 15.43 -2.78
CA GLU A 313 4.05 16.18 -2.60
C GLU A 313 4.28 16.65 -1.16
N LEU A 314 3.22 16.65 -0.33
CA LEU A 314 3.34 16.99 1.09
C LEU A 314 3.89 15.84 1.93
N LEU A 315 3.95 14.64 1.37
CA LEU A 315 4.42 13.46 2.07
C LEU A 315 5.96 13.48 2.15
N ASP A 316 6.49 13.19 3.33
CA ASP A 316 7.92 13.03 3.51
C ASP A 316 8.46 11.87 2.64
N PRO A 317 9.38 12.13 1.69
CA PRO A 317 9.89 11.11 0.79
C PRO A 317 10.67 9.99 1.49
N GLN A 318 11.24 10.24 2.67
CA GLN A 318 11.99 9.24 3.43
C GLN A 318 11.06 8.15 3.95
N HIS A 319 9.87 8.52 4.38
CA HIS A 319 8.87 7.58 4.92
C HIS A 319 7.90 7.09 3.85
N ASN A 320 7.64 7.87 2.81
CA ASN A 320 6.68 7.56 1.77
C ASN A 320 7.37 7.19 0.44
N TRP A 321 8.32 6.26 0.51
CA TRP A 321 9.14 5.79 -0.62
C TRP A 321 8.33 5.27 -1.82
N TRP A 322 7.06 4.91 -1.63
CA TRP A 322 6.14 4.47 -2.68
C TRP A 322 5.60 5.63 -3.54
N VAL A 323 5.84 6.89 -3.17
CA VAL A 323 5.41 8.08 -3.93
C VAL A 323 6.65 8.89 -4.33
N ARG A 324 7.17 8.65 -5.53
CA ARG A 324 8.33 9.38 -6.07
C ARG A 324 8.04 10.12 -7.37
N ARG A 325 6.94 9.78 -8.04
CA ARG A 325 6.59 10.27 -9.38
C ARG A 325 5.42 11.25 -9.37
N GLN A 326 5.12 11.85 -8.24
CA GLN A 326 4.02 12.82 -8.10
C GLN A 326 4.19 14.02 -9.04
N LYS A 327 5.42 14.51 -9.27
CA LYS A 327 5.70 15.61 -10.22
C LYS A 327 5.39 15.20 -11.66
N GLU A 328 5.69 13.99 -12.05
CA GLU A 328 5.34 13.46 -13.37
C GLU A 328 3.83 13.31 -13.52
N CYS A 329 3.14 12.86 -12.45
CA CYS A 329 1.68 12.80 -12.43
C CYS A 329 1.07 14.21 -12.61
N LEU A 330 1.58 15.21 -11.90
CA LEU A 330 1.14 16.60 -12.02
C LEU A 330 1.34 17.12 -13.46
N LEU A 331 2.53 16.91 -14.02
CA LEU A 331 2.82 17.31 -15.39
C LEU A 331 1.86 16.64 -16.39
N TRP A 332 1.65 15.34 -16.24
CA TRP A 332 0.77 14.59 -17.13
C TRP A 332 -0.69 15.05 -17.04
N ILE A 333 -1.21 15.32 -15.82
CA ILE A 333 -2.55 15.85 -15.62
C ILE A 333 -2.66 17.27 -16.22
N SER A 334 -1.64 18.10 -16.03
CA SER A 334 -1.58 19.46 -16.60
C SER A 334 -1.70 19.45 -18.12
N MET A 335 -1.08 18.47 -18.80
CA MET A 335 -1.20 18.31 -20.25
C MET A 335 -2.60 17.89 -20.73
N MET A 336 -3.42 17.32 -19.85
CA MET A 336 -4.79 16.92 -20.16
C MET A 336 -5.80 18.03 -19.88
N LEU A 337 -5.45 19.02 -19.08
CA LEU A 337 -6.33 20.12 -18.69
C LEU A 337 -6.41 21.18 -19.80
N PRO A 338 -7.61 21.68 -20.13
CA PRO A 338 -7.75 22.86 -20.99
C PRO A 338 -7.05 24.08 -20.40
N GLY A 339 -6.51 24.98 -21.29
CA GLY A 339 -5.74 26.16 -20.86
C GLY A 339 -6.46 27.03 -19.84
N LYS A 340 -7.77 27.24 -19.99
CA LYS A 340 -8.63 28.00 -19.05
C LYS A 340 -8.59 27.42 -17.60
N TRP A 341 -8.46 26.11 -17.44
CA TRP A 341 -8.32 25.47 -16.13
C TRP A 341 -6.90 25.59 -15.58
N MET A 342 -5.90 25.56 -16.45
CA MET A 342 -4.52 25.81 -16.05
C MET A 342 -4.30 27.25 -15.57
N GLU A 343 -4.98 28.23 -16.19
CA GLU A 343 -4.98 29.62 -15.72
C GLU A 343 -5.59 29.73 -14.31
N VAL A 344 -6.71 29.06 -14.04
CA VAL A 344 -7.32 29.01 -12.71
C VAL A 344 -6.36 28.41 -11.69
N ILE A 345 -5.75 27.26 -11.98
CA ILE A 345 -4.79 26.61 -11.09
C ILE A 345 -3.59 27.52 -10.82
N SER A 346 -3.05 28.16 -11.87
CA SER A 346 -1.91 29.08 -11.75
C SER A 346 -2.26 30.28 -10.86
N MET A 347 -3.43 30.88 -11.08
CA MET A 347 -3.90 32.01 -10.29
C MET A 347 -4.13 31.64 -8.81
N GLU A 348 -4.76 30.50 -8.56
CA GLU A 348 -5.01 30.05 -7.18
C GLU A 348 -3.73 29.62 -6.46
N ASN A 349 -2.81 29.00 -7.15
CA ASN A 349 -1.49 28.68 -6.61
C ASN A 349 -0.68 29.94 -6.29
N SER A 350 -0.75 31.00 -7.12
CA SER A 350 -0.07 32.28 -6.86
C SER A 350 -0.60 32.94 -5.60
N LYS A 351 -1.92 32.94 -5.37
CA LYS A 351 -2.53 33.44 -4.12
C LYS A 351 -2.04 32.65 -2.90
N SER A 352 -1.82 31.36 -3.06
CA SER A 352 -1.31 30.50 -1.99
C SER A 352 0.17 30.72 -1.73
N VAL A 353 0.98 31.00 -2.76
CA VAL A 353 2.42 31.27 -2.64
C VAL A 353 2.68 32.55 -1.84
N ASP A 354 1.86 33.58 -1.99
CA ASP A 354 1.99 34.81 -1.19
C ASP A 354 1.78 34.53 0.31
N VAL A 355 0.95 33.55 0.66
CA VAL A 355 0.79 33.04 2.03
C VAL A 355 2.02 32.20 2.45
N TRP A 356 2.65 31.49 1.51
CA TRP A 356 3.75 30.55 1.78
C TRP A 356 5.13 31.22 1.82
N LEU A 357 5.34 32.28 1.04
CA LEU A 357 6.60 33.06 1.07
C LEU A 357 6.74 33.90 2.35
N ASN A 358 5.64 34.21 3.03
CA ASN A 358 5.67 34.89 4.33
C ASN A 358 5.99 33.95 5.51
N GLU A 359 6.02 32.62 5.30
CA GLU A 359 6.24 31.60 6.33
C GLU A 359 7.63 30.92 6.28
N GLY A 360 8.64 31.61 5.74
CA GLY A 360 10.05 31.26 5.92
C GLY A 360 10.50 29.99 5.17
N THR A 361 11.15 30.19 4.05
CA THR A 361 12.03 29.23 3.37
C THR A 361 13.05 28.64 4.34
N THR A 362 12.83 27.45 4.85
CA THR A 362 13.93 26.57 5.21
C THR A 362 14.38 25.86 3.95
N SER A 363 15.49 26.35 3.42
CA SER A 363 16.25 25.74 2.33
C SER A 363 16.58 24.28 2.70
N TRP A 364 16.09 23.36 1.89
CA TRP A 364 16.66 22.02 1.78
C TRP A 364 17.82 22.10 0.80
N GLU A 365 18.98 22.49 1.27
CA GLU A 365 20.24 22.23 0.59
C GLU A 365 20.69 20.80 0.94
N VAL A 366 20.83 20.00 -0.11
CA VAL A 366 21.57 18.76 -0.41
C VAL A 366 22.06 17.91 0.75
#